data_ce6c766c4a7df675fcf133ab093f24aa
#
_entry.id   ce6c766c4a7df675fcf133ab093f24aa
#
_cell.length_a   1.000
_cell.length_b   1.000
_cell.length_c   1.000
_cell.angle_alpha   90.00
_cell.angle_beta   90.00
_cell.angle_gamma   90.00
#
_symmetry.space_group_name_H-M   'P 1'
#
loop_
_entity.id
_entity.type
_entity.pdbx_description
1 polymer ?
#
loop_
_entity_poly.entity_id
_entity_poly.type
_entity_poly.pdbx_seq_one_letter_code
_entity_poly.pdbx_strand_id
1 'polypeptide(L)'
;VSDRANRAPRRPLEAAAKASALRAKMVFYVLFTIGIFLGVRLYVVQVHDGPKLAARAYEQRLETVNYAAHRGSIFDRDGTALVRSLPSQSVYATTGDVRDIDGTARALAGVLHQRSVGGLRASLAEKSSYVQIGHKVSRDASDAIAKLALPGISIVPEATGTRFVPAGRLASSVIGFTGFDEDGLEGVEYAFDGLLRGAPGKMTLEADQFGRAIPFAQPRVVVAAKPGHSIELTIDSYLQYNVERILRDAVHKWNAQSGCALVLDPNSGEVLALANVPDYDVREYASASPDARRDRVVMDAYEPGSTFKLITAAAALDSGKVTPQTQFAARDQLTVGGRTIHNAEDGFLAGSASSENLEDIIALSHNVGAAEVGLTIGRHTMYEAMRRFGFGDYTNVGLPGENPGIVPTIDQWSATSLPTISFGHGISTTPIALARAYAAIANGGLLMRPRILSALIDGEGHTVYRYAPEIERRAISSKTAATLRRYLRAVVTRGTGNPSAIVPGYTTAGKTGTAQVAENGGYVSGAYIGSFIGFVPAESPKFVILVKIARPHGAIYGGVVAAPAFAEIAKLAMMHAGVMPARIPARVHAPKLRT
;
A
#
# COMPACT_ATOMS: atom_id res chain seq x y z
N VAL A 1 44.01 78.27 102.85
CA VAL A 1 43.23 77.14 102.57
C VAL A 1 43.10 76.98 101.00
N SER A 2 43.71 75.96 100.44
CA SER A 2 44.07 75.84 99.09
C SER A 2 42.98 75.03 98.29
N ASP A 3 42.67 75.53 97.16
CA ASP A 3 41.86 74.89 96.17
C ASP A 3 42.78 74.35 95.08
N ARG A 4 42.79 73.01 94.89
CA ARG A 4 43.47 72.36 93.77
C ARG A 4 42.40 71.59 92.92
N ALA A 5 41.95 72.22 91.85
CA ALA A 5 41.08 71.64 90.86
C ALA A 5 41.78 70.55 89.99
N ASN A 6 41.18 69.44 89.89
CA ASN A 6 41.57 68.23 89.15
C ASN A 6 41.41 68.45 87.62
N ARG A 7 42.49 68.44 86.85
CA ARG A 7 42.45 68.41 85.38
C ARG A 7 42.78 67.01 84.92
N ALA A 8 41.75 66.28 84.49
CA ALA A 8 41.90 65.00 83.81
C ALA A 8 42.46 65.20 82.39
N PRO A 9 43.27 64.29 81.87
CA PRO A 9 43.94 64.47 80.58
C PRO A 9 42.98 64.20 79.42
N ARG A 10 42.62 65.20 78.60
CA ARG A 10 41.80 65.15 77.42
C ARG A 10 42.51 64.59 76.19
N ARG A 11 43.75 64.12 76.20
CA ARG A 11 44.57 63.69 75.07
C ARG A 11 44.30 62.30 74.50
N PRO A 12 43.78 61.25 75.17
CA PRO A 12 43.58 59.95 74.57
C PRO A 12 42.31 59.83 73.67
N LEU A 13 41.28 60.66 73.94
CA LEU A 13 40.03 60.62 73.13
C LEU A 13 40.18 61.26 71.74
N GLU A 14 40.98 62.30 71.59
CA GLU A 14 41.25 62.92 70.30
C GLU A 14 42.13 62.06 69.39
N ALA A 15 43.10 61.34 69.98
CA ALA A 15 43.94 60.42 69.23
C ALA A 15 43.15 59.21 68.74
N ALA A 16 42.24 58.68 69.56
CA ALA A 16 41.33 57.58 69.16
C ALA A 16 40.32 58.02 68.07
N ALA A 17 39.80 59.28 68.22
CA ALA A 17 38.92 59.87 67.21
C ALA A 17 39.62 60.10 65.84
N LYS A 18 40.88 60.57 65.87
CA LYS A 18 41.69 60.70 64.64
C LYS A 18 42.07 59.38 64.04
N ALA A 19 42.35 58.35 64.85
CA ALA A 19 42.63 57.01 64.35
C ALA A 19 41.37 56.32 63.75
N SER A 20 40.16 56.48 64.33
CA SER A 20 38.91 56.01 63.79
C SER A 20 38.51 56.73 62.49
N ALA A 21 38.72 58.07 62.44
CA ALA A 21 38.51 58.87 61.23
C ALA A 21 39.47 58.44 60.07
N LEU A 22 40.74 58.13 60.43
CA LEU A 22 41.67 57.60 59.40
C LEU A 22 41.29 56.24 58.90
N ARG A 23 40.83 55.35 59.77
CA ARG A 23 40.28 54.01 59.35
C ARG A 23 39.04 54.19 58.53
N ALA A 24 38.12 55.04 58.87
CA ALA A 24 36.92 55.33 58.10
C ALA A 24 37.29 55.91 56.72
N LYS A 25 38.26 56.79 56.61
CA LYS A 25 38.75 57.28 55.31
C LYS A 25 39.42 56.18 54.49
N MET A 26 40.24 55.33 55.12
CA MET A 26 40.82 54.18 54.40
C MET A 26 39.75 53.22 53.85
N VAL A 27 38.79 52.90 54.69
CA VAL A 27 37.65 52.08 54.23
C VAL A 27 36.88 52.73 53.07
N PHE A 28 36.62 54.04 53.18
CA PHE A 28 36.00 54.84 52.15
C PHE A 28 36.80 54.79 50.83
N TYR A 29 38.13 55.07 50.90
CA TYR A 29 38.95 54.99 49.68
C TYR A 29 39.05 53.59 49.06
N VAL A 30 39.11 52.57 49.92
CA VAL A 30 39.07 51.16 49.41
C VAL A 30 37.76 50.89 48.71
N LEU A 31 36.60 51.20 49.31
CA LEU A 31 35.29 51.03 48.69
C LEU A 31 35.10 51.86 47.42
N PHE A 32 35.63 53.12 47.44
CA PHE A 32 35.61 54.02 46.29
C PHE A 32 36.46 53.48 45.13
N THR A 33 37.64 52.91 45.41
CA THR A 33 38.52 52.29 44.42
C THR A 33 37.89 51.02 43.87
N ILE A 34 37.24 50.20 44.72
CA ILE A 34 36.45 49.04 44.29
C ILE A 34 35.29 49.50 43.40
N GLY A 35 34.59 50.57 43.77
CA GLY A 35 33.49 51.12 42.96
C GLY A 35 33.96 51.61 41.60
N ILE A 36 35.07 52.29 41.49
CA ILE A 36 35.69 52.69 40.22
C ILE A 36 36.09 51.46 39.42
N PHE A 37 36.74 50.46 40.02
CA PHE A 37 37.12 49.22 39.34
C PHE A 37 35.89 48.46 38.79
N LEU A 38 34.83 48.33 39.59
CA LEU A 38 33.58 47.75 39.17
C LEU A 38 32.93 48.56 38.05
N GLY A 39 32.94 49.91 38.13
CA GLY A 39 32.43 50.77 37.06
C GLY A 39 33.16 50.59 35.72
N VAL A 40 34.51 50.58 35.79
CA VAL A 40 35.36 50.34 34.62
C VAL A 40 35.11 48.92 34.06
N ARG A 41 35.04 47.94 34.96
CA ARG A 41 34.74 46.54 34.53
C ARG A 41 33.38 46.43 33.90
N LEU A 42 32.37 47.07 34.44
CA LEU A 42 31.03 47.13 33.91
C LEU A 42 31.00 47.79 32.51
N TYR A 43 31.72 48.95 32.39
CA TYR A 43 31.86 49.60 31.08
C TYR A 43 32.52 48.70 30.04
N VAL A 44 33.63 48.03 30.38
CA VAL A 44 34.31 47.09 29.46
C VAL A 44 33.37 45.96 29.06
N VAL A 45 32.66 45.31 30.00
CA VAL A 45 31.78 44.17 29.71
C VAL A 45 30.54 44.59 28.93
N GLN A 46 29.91 45.74 29.28
CA GLN A 46 28.65 46.13 28.63
C GLN A 46 28.85 46.92 27.33
N VAL A 47 29.89 47.79 27.25
CA VAL A 47 30.06 48.67 26.08
C VAL A 47 31.13 48.14 25.12
N HIS A 48 32.30 47.74 25.62
CA HIS A 48 33.40 47.28 24.77
C HIS A 48 33.21 45.84 24.31
N ASP A 49 32.93 44.92 25.24
CA ASP A 49 32.75 43.50 24.95
C ASP A 49 31.28 43.13 24.67
N GLY A 50 30.33 44.01 25.01
CA GLY A 50 28.89 43.81 24.89
C GLY A 50 28.44 43.24 23.53
N PRO A 51 28.85 43.86 22.41
CA PRO A 51 28.49 43.35 21.08
C PRO A 51 29.01 41.93 20.79
N LYS A 52 30.25 41.64 21.25
CA LYS A 52 30.84 40.29 21.10
C LYS A 52 30.14 39.23 21.96
N LEU A 53 29.80 39.61 23.18
CA LEU A 53 29.08 38.73 24.11
C LEU A 53 27.65 38.51 23.66
N ALA A 54 26.98 39.53 23.14
CA ALA A 54 25.65 39.41 22.53
C ALA A 54 25.67 38.51 21.31
N ALA A 55 26.68 38.65 20.43
CA ALA A 55 26.81 37.75 19.26
C ALA A 55 27.04 36.29 19.67
N ARG A 56 27.92 36.04 20.65
CA ARG A 56 28.13 34.69 21.19
C ARG A 56 26.87 34.11 21.85
N ALA A 57 26.15 34.90 22.62
CA ALA A 57 24.90 34.50 23.24
C ALA A 57 23.82 34.19 22.20
N TYR A 58 23.81 34.92 21.08
CA TYR A 58 22.94 34.64 19.94
C TYR A 58 23.33 33.33 19.25
N GLU A 59 24.61 33.15 18.93
CA GLU A 59 25.11 31.90 18.33
C GLU A 59 24.84 30.65 19.20
N GLN A 60 24.96 30.79 20.53
CA GLN A 60 24.64 29.70 21.47
C GLN A 60 23.16 29.31 21.53
N ARG A 61 22.26 30.20 21.10
CA ARG A 61 20.82 29.95 21.03
C ARG A 61 20.38 29.43 19.67
N LEU A 62 21.29 29.47 18.67
CA LEU A 62 20.98 28.97 17.35
C LEU A 62 21.10 27.44 17.31
N GLU A 63 20.01 26.76 16.98
CA GLU A 63 19.98 25.33 16.75
C GLU A 63 19.64 25.07 15.29
N THR A 64 20.39 24.16 14.66
CA THR A 64 20.11 23.72 13.28
C THR A 64 19.31 22.45 13.34
N VAL A 65 18.06 22.51 12.86
CA VAL A 65 17.15 21.37 12.80
C VAL A 65 16.88 20.99 11.35
N ASN A 66 16.68 19.70 11.14
CA ASN A 66 16.17 19.22 9.87
C ASN A 66 14.65 19.43 9.85
N TYR A 67 14.13 19.86 8.72
CA TYR A 67 12.69 19.90 8.48
C TYR A 67 12.34 19.05 7.25
N ALA A 68 11.21 18.34 7.33
CA ALA A 68 10.79 17.42 6.27
C ALA A 68 10.44 18.19 4.99
N ALA A 69 10.65 17.51 3.85
CA ALA A 69 10.16 17.97 2.57
C ALA A 69 8.65 17.67 2.44
N HIS A 70 7.97 18.39 1.54
CA HIS A 70 6.62 18.02 1.16
C HIS A 70 6.66 16.63 0.48
N ARG A 71 5.89 15.70 1.02
CA ARG A 71 5.75 14.37 0.46
C ARG A 71 4.96 14.42 -0.85
N GLY A 72 5.42 13.72 -1.89
CA GLY A 72 4.77 13.66 -3.19
C GLY A 72 3.36 13.08 -3.11
N SER A 73 2.52 13.44 -4.06
CA SER A 73 1.15 12.94 -4.21
C SER A 73 1.13 11.60 -4.95
N ILE A 74 0.03 10.86 -4.81
CA ILE A 74 -0.22 9.62 -5.56
C ILE A 74 -1.44 9.85 -6.44
N PHE A 75 -1.28 9.63 -7.74
CA PHE A 75 -2.33 9.79 -8.74
C PHE A 75 -2.68 8.45 -9.36
N ASP A 76 -3.89 8.33 -9.87
CA ASP A 76 -4.27 7.25 -10.77
C ASP A 76 -3.73 7.52 -12.20
N ARG A 77 -4.01 6.60 -13.14
CA ARG A 77 -3.52 6.70 -14.52
C ARG A 77 -4.03 7.91 -15.30
N ASP A 78 -5.13 8.52 -14.88
CA ASP A 78 -5.78 9.66 -15.50
C ASP A 78 -5.47 10.99 -14.78
N GLY A 79 -4.56 10.96 -13.79
CA GLY A 79 -4.15 12.12 -13.00
C GLY A 79 -5.11 12.48 -11.87
N THR A 80 -6.09 11.61 -11.55
CA THR A 80 -6.96 11.80 -10.39
C THR A 80 -6.18 11.53 -9.11
N ALA A 81 -6.23 12.45 -8.15
CA ALA A 81 -5.49 12.29 -6.92
C ALA A 81 -6.12 11.23 -6.02
N LEU A 82 -5.36 10.16 -5.76
CA LEU A 82 -5.68 9.14 -4.76
C LEU A 82 -5.21 9.55 -3.38
N VAL A 83 -4.04 10.21 -3.30
CA VAL A 83 -3.46 10.73 -2.05
C VAL A 83 -2.78 12.05 -2.33
N ARG A 84 -3.00 13.03 -1.44
CA ARG A 84 -2.28 14.32 -1.44
C ARG A 84 -1.68 14.61 -0.08
N SER A 85 -0.55 15.31 -0.04
CA SER A 85 -0.08 15.97 1.17
C SER A 85 -0.65 17.38 1.22
N LEU A 86 -1.42 17.67 2.26
CA LEU A 86 -1.95 19.00 2.53
C LEU A 86 -1.09 19.68 3.59
N PRO A 87 -0.84 21.00 3.50
CA PRO A 87 -0.17 21.73 4.55
C PRO A 87 -0.91 21.55 5.89
N SER A 88 -0.16 21.32 6.95
CA SER A 88 -0.69 21.19 8.30
C SER A 88 -0.09 22.19 9.24
N GLN A 89 -0.72 22.42 10.37
CA GLN A 89 -0.28 23.35 11.40
C GLN A 89 -0.34 22.70 12.76
N SER A 90 0.57 23.09 13.65
CA SER A 90 0.52 22.74 15.06
C SER A 90 -0.02 23.89 15.88
N VAL A 91 -0.78 23.57 16.91
CA VAL A 91 -1.32 24.53 17.87
C VAL A 91 -0.60 24.34 19.18
N TYR A 92 -0.03 25.42 19.68
CA TYR A 92 0.71 25.45 20.93
C TYR A 92 0.06 26.39 21.94
N ALA A 93 0.21 26.08 23.21
CA ALA A 93 -0.17 26.96 24.31
C ALA A 93 1.06 27.44 25.08
N THR A 94 1.22 28.74 25.25
CA THR A 94 2.07 29.36 26.28
C THR A 94 1.26 29.41 27.55
N THR A 95 1.41 28.41 28.42
CA THR A 95 0.48 28.20 29.56
C THR A 95 0.43 29.36 30.54
N GLY A 96 1.53 30.12 30.67
CA GLY A 96 1.60 31.35 31.51
C GLY A 96 0.71 32.50 31.01
N ASP A 97 0.37 32.51 29.71
CA ASP A 97 -0.44 33.55 29.08
C ASP A 97 -1.92 33.19 28.99
N VAL A 98 -2.28 31.91 29.25
CA VAL A 98 -3.66 31.44 29.25
C VAL A 98 -4.36 31.86 30.54
N ARG A 99 -5.23 32.88 30.47
CA ARG A 99 -5.92 33.44 31.64
C ARG A 99 -7.13 32.64 32.09
N ASP A 100 -7.88 32.07 31.14
CA ASP A 100 -9.08 31.23 31.37
C ASP A 100 -8.84 29.86 30.80
N ILE A 101 -8.33 28.94 31.61
CA ILE A 101 -8.03 27.55 31.20
C ILE A 101 -9.32 26.82 30.81
N ASP A 102 -10.40 26.99 31.56
CA ASP A 102 -11.65 26.24 31.32
C ASP A 102 -12.39 26.73 30.07
N GLY A 103 -12.43 28.04 29.84
CA GLY A 103 -13.01 28.63 28.64
C GLY A 103 -12.19 28.29 27.40
N THR A 104 -10.86 28.41 27.49
CA THR A 104 -9.93 28.05 26.40
C THR A 104 -10.04 26.57 26.04
N ALA A 105 -10.08 25.67 27.04
CA ALA A 105 -10.21 24.24 26.78
C ALA A 105 -11.55 23.89 26.08
N ARG A 106 -12.65 24.51 26.48
CA ARG A 106 -13.96 24.32 25.81
C ARG A 106 -13.98 24.86 24.38
N ALA A 107 -13.44 26.06 24.18
CA ALA A 107 -13.36 26.68 22.86
C ALA A 107 -12.52 25.83 21.89
N LEU A 108 -11.36 25.37 22.34
CA LEU A 108 -10.47 24.50 21.53
C LEU A 108 -11.08 23.13 21.26
N ALA A 109 -11.77 22.51 22.23
CA ALA A 109 -12.45 21.22 22.03
C ALA A 109 -13.56 21.30 20.97
N GLY A 110 -14.21 22.44 20.81
CA GLY A 110 -15.19 22.70 19.77
C GLY A 110 -14.62 22.67 18.35
N VAL A 111 -13.31 22.87 18.19
CA VAL A 111 -12.60 22.85 16.91
C VAL A 111 -11.71 21.61 16.77
N LEU A 112 -11.02 21.23 17.83
CA LEU A 112 -10.13 20.05 17.89
C LEU A 112 -10.92 18.82 18.32
N HIS A 113 -11.80 18.30 17.48
CA HIS A 113 -12.75 17.21 17.80
C HIS A 113 -12.09 15.92 18.33
N GLN A 114 -10.79 15.73 18.11
CA GLN A 114 -10.03 14.56 18.59
C GLN A 114 -9.53 14.70 20.04
N ARG A 115 -9.70 15.87 20.67
CA ARG A 115 -9.22 16.17 22.02
C ARG A 115 -10.39 16.46 22.96
N SER A 116 -10.44 15.75 24.09
CA SER A 116 -11.46 16.00 25.10
C SER A 116 -11.19 17.30 25.86
N VAL A 117 -12.25 17.96 26.35
CA VAL A 117 -12.13 19.17 27.19
C VAL A 117 -11.24 18.90 28.41
N GLY A 118 -11.38 17.72 29.04
CA GLY A 118 -10.55 17.34 30.20
C GLY A 118 -9.07 17.18 29.85
N GLY A 119 -8.75 16.57 28.69
CA GLY A 119 -7.38 16.44 28.21
C GLY A 119 -6.74 17.79 27.86
N LEU A 120 -7.49 18.67 27.18
CA LEU A 120 -7.03 20.02 26.87
C LEU A 120 -6.79 20.85 28.14
N ARG A 121 -7.73 20.76 29.11
CA ARG A 121 -7.57 21.40 30.42
C ARG A 121 -6.31 20.95 31.15
N ALA A 122 -6.02 19.64 31.15
CA ALA A 122 -4.82 19.08 31.76
C ALA A 122 -3.53 19.64 31.10
N SER A 123 -3.50 19.64 29.76
CA SER A 123 -2.37 20.19 29.01
C SER A 123 -2.18 21.70 29.24
N LEU A 124 -3.27 22.48 29.30
CA LEU A 124 -3.21 23.92 29.56
C LEU A 124 -2.81 24.24 31.01
N ALA A 125 -3.04 23.32 31.96
CA ALA A 125 -2.66 23.46 33.36
C ALA A 125 -1.23 22.98 33.67
N GLU A 126 -0.50 22.45 32.70
CA GLU A 126 0.88 22.01 32.88
C GLU A 126 1.78 23.19 33.28
N LYS A 127 2.76 22.93 34.17
CA LYS A 127 3.75 23.93 34.60
C LYS A 127 4.83 24.19 33.54
N SER A 128 4.70 23.63 32.35
CA SER A 128 5.61 23.89 31.23
C SER A 128 5.23 25.20 30.56
N SER A 129 6.20 26.03 30.24
CA SER A 129 5.95 27.32 29.60
C SER A 129 5.37 27.19 28.16
N TYR A 130 5.50 26.04 27.52
CA TYR A 130 5.07 25.82 26.12
C TYR A 130 4.64 24.39 25.93
N VAL A 131 3.38 24.17 25.54
CA VAL A 131 2.76 22.86 25.40
C VAL A 131 2.09 22.74 24.04
N GLN A 132 2.35 21.65 23.30
CA GLN A 132 1.64 21.34 22.07
C GLN A 132 0.25 20.77 22.39
N ILE A 133 -0.79 21.50 21.99
CA ILE A 133 -2.20 21.15 22.24
C ILE A 133 -2.90 20.59 21.00
N GLY A 134 -2.37 20.83 19.80
CA GLY A 134 -2.83 20.27 18.55
C GLY A 134 -1.66 19.98 17.62
N HIS A 135 -1.68 18.80 16.97
CA HIS A 135 -0.68 18.38 16.00
C HIS A 135 -1.37 18.05 14.68
N LYS A 136 -0.76 18.43 13.55
CA LYS A 136 -1.29 18.20 12.20
C LYS A 136 -2.74 18.68 12.04
N VAL A 137 -3.00 19.86 12.59
CA VAL A 137 -4.33 20.49 12.50
C VAL A 137 -4.56 20.98 11.07
N SER A 138 -5.73 20.73 10.52
CA SER A 138 -6.11 21.20 9.19
C SER A 138 -6.13 22.74 9.12
N ARG A 139 -5.97 23.28 7.92
CA ARG A 139 -6.02 24.72 7.70
C ARG A 139 -7.34 25.32 8.19
N ASP A 140 -8.47 24.70 7.89
CA ASP A 140 -9.78 25.18 8.30
C ASP A 140 -9.93 25.23 9.83
N ALA A 141 -9.43 24.19 10.53
CA ALA A 141 -9.44 24.15 11.99
C ALA A 141 -8.47 25.18 12.58
N SER A 142 -7.28 25.37 12.02
CA SER A 142 -6.34 26.39 12.49
C SER A 142 -6.86 27.81 12.25
N ASP A 143 -7.50 28.07 11.11
CA ASP A 143 -8.13 29.35 10.81
C ASP A 143 -9.32 29.62 11.78
N ALA A 144 -10.06 28.57 12.16
CA ALA A 144 -11.11 28.67 13.16
C ALA A 144 -10.52 29.00 14.55
N ILE A 145 -9.42 28.34 14.95
CA ILE A 145 -8.70 28.64 16.20
C ILE A 145 -8.15 30.06 16.20
N ALA A 146 -7.56 30.52 15.09
CA ALA A 146 -7.04 31.88 14.94
C ALA A 146 -8.13 32.94 15.17
N LYS A 147 -9.36 32.70 14.65
CA LYS A 147 -10.52 33.58 14.84
C LYS A 147 -11.00 33.69 16.29
N LEU A 148 -10.72 32.66 17.11
CA LEU A 148 -11.06 32.70 18.54
C LEU A 148 -10.18 33.68 19.33
N ALA A 149 -9.05 34.11 18.78
CA ALA A 149 -8.10 35.06 19.35
C ALA A 149 -7.79 34.78 20.84
N LEU A 150 -7.57 33.51 21.18
CA LEU A 150 -7.34 33.04 22.56
C LEU A 150 -5.96 33.46 23.04
N PRO A 151 -5.85 34.16 24.20
CA PRO A 151 -4.56 34.54 24.75
C PRO A 151 -3.68 33.30 25.05
N GLY A 152 -2.40 33.36 24.72
CA GLY A 152 -1.45 32.29 24.94
C GLY A 152 -1.56 31.11 23.93
N ILE A 153 -2.46 31.16 22.94
CA ILE A 153 -2.53 30.16 21.88
C ILE A 153 -1.82 30.66 20.63
N SER A 154 -0.91 29.86 20.11
CA SER A 154 -0.15 30.13 18.89
C SER A 154 -0.30 29.01 17.87
N ILE A 155 -0.29 29.37 16.60
CA ILE A 155 -0.40 28.44 15.46
C ILE A 155 0.92 28.52 14.70
N VAL A 156 1.55 27.36 14.51
CA VAL A 156 2.86 27.25 13.83
C VAL A 156 2.71 26.31 12.65
N PRO A 157 3.11 26.71 11.42
CA PRO A 157 3.15 25.79 10.29
C PRO A 157 4.04 24.58 10.59
N GLU A 158 3.55 23.38 10.25
CA GLU A 158 4.36 22.18 10.37
C GLU A 158 5.23 21.96 9.14
N ALA A 159 6.39 21.37 9.38
CA ALA A 159 7.29 20.96 8.29
C ALA A 159 6.72 19.80 7.48
N THR A 160 6.02 18.86 8.14
CA THR A 160 5.33 17.73 7.51
C THR A 160 3.88 18.09 7.27
N GLY A 161 3.36 17.69 6.10
CA GLY A 161 1.94 17.83 5.80
C GLY A 161 1.06 16.79 6.51
N THR A 162 -0.20 16.77 6.15
CA THR A 162 -1.14 15.70 6.50
C THR A 162 -1.50 14.94 5.23
N ARG A 163 -1.39 13.60 5.27
CA ARG A 163 -1.83 12.76 4.15
C ARG A 163 -3.35 12.77 4.06
N PHE A 164 -3.84 13.24 2.96
CA PHE A 164 -5.27 13.31 2.65
C PHE A 164 -5.61 12.28 1.59
N VAL A 165 -6.49 11.32 1.95
CA VAL A 165 -6.97 10.24 1.10
C VAL A 165 -8.47 10.47 0.83
N PRO A 166 -8.83 11.09 -0.31
CA PRO A 166 -10.22 11.50 -0.57
C PRO A 166 -11.23 10.35 -0.48
N ALA A 167 -10.89 9.23 -1.10
CA ALA A 167 -11.78 8.08 -1.26
C ALA A 167 -11.64 7.01 -0.16
N GLY A 168 -10.78 7.23 0.83
CA GLY A 168 -10.60 6.39 2.02
C GLY A 168 -10.37 4.90 1.79
N ARG A 169 -11.37 4.19 1.27
CA ARG A 169 -11.34 2.74 1.03
C ARG A 169 -10.80 2.36 -0.35
N LEU A 170 -10.87 3.26 -1.34
CA LEU A 170 -10.51 2.96 -2.72
C LEU A 170 -9.02 2.56 -2.81
N ALA A 171 -8.75 1.39 -3.36
CA ALA A 171 -7.42 0.83 -3.53
C ALA A 171 -6.60 0.79 -2.22
N SER A 172 -7.25 0.62 -1.05
CA SER A 172 -6.62 0.75 0.27
C SER A 172 -5.39 -0.14 0.45
N SER A 173 -5.43 -1.41 0.02
CA SER A 173 -4.30 -2.33 0.09
C SER A 173 -3.17 -2.00 -0.91
N VAL A 174 -3.49 -1.33 -2.02
CA VAL A 174 -2.51 -0.85 -3.01
C VAL A 174 -1.82 0.41 -2.50
N ILE A 175 -2.61 1.41 -2.11
CA ILE A 175 -2.09 2.70 -1.63
C ILE A 175 -1.28 2.49 -0.36
N GLY A 176 -1.83 1.74 0.61
CA GLY A 176 -1.27 1.63 1.94
C GLY A 176 -1.45 2.91 2.75
N PHE A 177 -0.59 3.13 3.73
CA PHE A 177 -0.67 4.29 4.62
C PHE A 177 0.71 4.70 5.13
N THR A 178 0.77 5.91 5.70
CA THR A 178 1.96 6.44 6.37
C THR A 178 1.75 6.44 7.89
N GLY A 179 2.86 6.40 8.60
CA GLY A 179 2.90 6.66 10.04
C GLY A 179 2.71 8.14 10.37
N PHE A 180 2.88 8.45 11.64
CA PHE A 180 2.72 9.79 12.18
C PHE A 180 3.69 10.82 11.54
N ASP A 181 4.93 10.42 11.28
CA ASP A 181 5.97 11.26 10.68
C ASP A 181 5.99 11.19 9.14
N GLU A 182 4.90 10.71 8.53
CA GLU A 182 4.75 10.48 7.09
C GLU A 182 5.71 9.43 6.50
N ASP A 183 6.28 8.55 7.33
CA ASP A 183 6.99 7.36 6.86
C ASP A 183 6.01 6.37 6.25
N GLY A 184 6.28 5.87 5.06
CA GLY A 184 5.46 4.85 4.42
C GLY A 184 5.52 3.52 5.18
N LEU A 185 4.38 2.95 5.53
CA LEU A 185 4.31 1.72 6.34
C LEU A 185 3.77 0.52 5.57
N GLU A 186 2.86 0.72 4.64
CA GLU A 186 2.29 -0.35 3.79
C GLU A 186 2.05 0.16 2.36
N GLY A 187 1.81 -0.76 1.43
CA GLY A 187 1.43 -0.48 0.05
C GLY A 187 2.46 0.34 -0.73
N VAL A 188 1.97 1.14 -1.65
CA VAL A 188 2.75 2.07 -2.49
C VAL A 188 3.45 3.13 -1.64
N GLU A 189 2.83 3.58 -0.55
CA GLU A 189 3.44 4.52 0.40
C GLU A 189 4.76 3.97 0.97
N TYR A 190 4.82 2.67 1.28
CA TYR A 190 6.03 2.00 1.75
C TYR A 190 7.00 1.69 0.59
N ALA A 191 6.50 1.09 -0.48
CA ALA A 191 7.34 0.62 -1.58
C ALA A 191 8.13 1.75 -2.26
N PHE A 192 7.54 2.94 -2.35
CA PHE A 192 8.11 4.11 -2.99
C PHE A 192 8.40 5.26 -2.01
N ASP A 193 8.55 4.96 -0.72
CA ASP A 193 8.77 5.95 0.33
C ASP A 193 9.95 6.87 0.01
N GLY A 194 11.08 6.32 -0.45
CA GLY A 194 12.26 7.10 -0.80
C GLY A 194 12.05 8.10 -1.95
N LEU A 195 11.12 7.83 -2.88
CA LEU A 195 10.73 8.75 -3.94
C LEU A 195 9.74 9.80 -3.45
N LEU A 196 8.74 9.36 -2.67
CA LEU A 196 7.67 10.20 -2.16
C LEU A 196 8.14 11.19 -1.10
N ARG A 197 9.05 10.80 -0.20
CA ARG A 197 9.50 11.60 0.96
C ARG A 197 10.28 12.85 0.57
N GLY A 198 11.06 12.81 -0.52
CA GLY A 198 11.97 13.88 -0.91
C GLY A 198 13.20 13.97 -0.02
N ALA A 199 13.89 15.11 -0.09
CA ALA A 199 15.09 15.37 0.71
C ALA A 199 14.85 16.47 1.74
N PRO A 200 15.11 16.22 3.04
CA PRO A 200 14.88 17.19 4.11
C PRO A 200 15.74 18.42 3.91
N GLY A 201 15.20 19.57 4.30
CA GLY A 201 15.93 20.83 4.40
C GLY A 201 16.56 21.00 5.77
N LYS A 202 17.35 22.07 5.92
CA LYS A 202 17.93 22.51 7.20
C LYS A 202 17.51 23.95 7.46
N MET A 203 17.05 24.22 8.68
CA MET A 203 16.78 25.57 9.14
C MET A 203 17.46 25.79 10.46
N THR A 204 17.90 27.03 10.67
CA THR A 204 18.40 27.48 11.96
C THR A 204 17.31 28.28 12.65
N LEU A 205 17.02 27.93 13.90
CA LEU A 205 16.04 28.60 14.75
C LEU A 205 16.69 28.95 16.10
N GLU A 206 16.14 29.94 16.79
CA GLU A 206 16.54 30.21 18.16
C GLU A 206 15.85 29.20 19.09
N ALA A 207 16.66 28.57 19.95
CA ALA A 207 16.19 27.61 20.94
C ALA A 207 16.51 28.11 22.37
N ASP A 208 15.72 27.69 23.34
CA ASP A 208 15.99 27.89 24.75
C ASP A 208 17.09 26.93 25.26
N GLN A 209 17.47 27.05 26.53
CA GLN A 209 18.47 26.18 27.16
C GLN A 209 18.13 24.68 27.18
N PHE A 210 16.91 24.32 26.81
CA PHE A 210 16.41 22.94 26.70
C PHE A 210 16.26 22.48 25.26
N GLY A 211 16.73 23.24 24.26
CA GLY A 211 16.62 22.93 22.85
C GLY A 211 15.22 23.18 22.25
N ARG A 212 14.34 23.88 22.94
CA ARG A 212 12.99 24.16 22.45
C ARG A 212 12.98 25.45 21.64
N ALA A 213 12.37 25.40 20.44
CA ALA A 213 12.27 26.57 19.57
C ALA A 213 11.54 27.73 20.26
N ILE A 214 12.11 28.94 20.14
CA ILE A 214 11.48 30.17 20.60
C ILE A 214 10.45 30.61 19.55
N PRO A 215 9.15 30.66 19.87
CA PRO A 215 8.06 30.76 18.87
C PRO A 215 8.06 32.01 17.99
N PHE A 216 8.67 33.10 18.47
CA PHE A 216 8.65 34.38 17.76
C PHE A 216 9.96 34.69 17.02
N ALA A 217 10.94 33.79 17.11
CA ALA A 217 12.17 33.92 16.35
C ALA A 217 11.91 33.46 14.90
N GLN A 218 12.28 34.30 13.93
CA GLN A 218 12.11 33.92 12.52
C GLN A 218 13.12 32.83 12.14
N PRO A 219 12.66 31.64 11.71
CA PRO A 219 13.58 30.60 11.27
C PRO A 219 14.33 31.04 10.01
N ARG A 220 15.62 30.73 9.96
CA ARG A 220 16.46 30.98 8.80
C ARG A 220 16.70 29.68 8.07
N VAL A 221 16.21 29.57 6.84
CA VAL A 221 16.48 28.41 5.97
C VAL A 221 17.95 28.43 5.56
N VAL A 222 18.67 27.36 5.88
CA VAL A 222 20.08 27.16 5.50
C VAL A 222 20.18 26.32 4.24
N VAL A 223 19.35 25.25 4.17
CA VAL A 223 19.22 24.39 3.00
C VAL A 223 17.72 24.19 2.76
N ALA A 224 17.26 24.54 1.57
CA ALA A 224 15.86 24.31 1.20
C ALA A 224 15.56 22.82 1.09
N ALA A 225 14.43 22.38 1.65
CA ALA A 225 13.95 21.03 1.43
C ALA A 225 13.60 20.85 -0.06
N LYS A 226 13.87 19.65 -0.59
CA LYS A 226 13.47 19.28 -1.95
C LYS A 226 12.22 18.41 -1.87
N PRO A 227 11.09 18.85 -2.43
CA PRO A 227 9.86 18.05 -2.43
C PRO A 227 10.09 16.65 -3.00
N GLY A 228 9.35 15.68 -2.49
CA GLY A 228 9.33 14.34 -3.05
C GLY A 228 8.68 14.33 -4.43
N HIS A 229 9.02 13.33 -5.21
CA HIS A 229 8.33 13.08 -6.47
C HIS A 229 6.91 12.59 -6.19
N SER A 230 5.95 13.12 -6.92
CA SER A 230 4.64 12.49 -7.01
C SER A 230 4.71 11.30 -7.95
N ILE A 231 3.82 10.32 -7.76
CA ILE A 231 3.78 9.12 -8.58
C ILE A 231 2.41 8.97 -9.24
N GLU A 232 2.41 8.50 -10.48
CA GLU A 232 1.24 8.09 -11.23
C GLU A 232 1.20 6.56 -11.24
N LEU A 233 0.10 5.98 -10.77
CA LEU A 233 -0.14 4.54 -10.79
C LEU A 233 -0.75 4.12 -12.11
N THR A 234 -0.70 2.82 -12.40
CA THR A 234 -1.43 2.23 -13.53
C THR A 234 -2.92 1.99 -13.20
N ILE A 235 -3.31 2.15 -11.94
CA ILE A 235 -4.69 1.98 -11.46
C ILE A 235 -5.61 2.98 -12.15
N ASP A 236 -6.72 2.47 -12.66
CA ASP A 236 -7.87 3.22 -13.16
C ASP A 236 -8.91 3.30 -12.03
N SER A 237 -9.13 4.49 -11.50
CA SER A 237 -9.98 4.68 -10.32
C SER A 237 -11.44 4.26 -10.55
N TYR A 238 -11.97 4.47 -11.74
CA TYR A 238 -13.31 4.04 -12.09
C TYR A 238 -13.44 2.52 -12.12
N LEU A 239 -12.47 1.87 -12.76
CA LEU A 239 -12.42 0.41 -12.83
C LEU A 239 -12.19 -0.19 -11.44
N GLN A 240 -11.26 0.35 -10.67
CA GLN A 240 -10.95 -0.05 -9.30
C GLN A 240 -12.20 -0.04 -8.40
N TYR A 241 -12.92 1.08 -8.39
CA TYR A 241 -14.13 1.22 -7.59
C TYR A 241 -15.18 0.16 -7.92
N ASN A 242 -15.40 -0.09 -9.21
CA ASN A 242 -16.39 -1.07 -9.63
C ASN A 242 -15.95 -2.51 -9.37
N VAL A 243 -14.66 -2.81 -9.53
CA VAL A 243 -14.09 -4.14 -9.22
C VAL A 243 -14.22 -4.43 -7.72
N GLU A 244 -13.93 -3.46 -6.85
CA GLU A 244 -14.13 -3.60 -5.40
C GLU A 244 -15.59 -3.84 -5.04
N ARG A 245 -16.52 -3.08 -5.63
CA ARG A 245 -17.96 -3.26 -5.42
C ARG A 245 -18.41 -4.65 -5.84
N ILE A 246 -18.09 -5.07 -7.06
CA ILE A 246 -18.48 -6.38 -7.59
C ILE A 246 -17.89 -7.51 -6.75
N LEU A 247 -16.63 -7.39 -6.33
CA LEU A 247 -15.98 -8.38 -5.48
C LEU A 247 -16.65 -8.46 -4.10
N ARG A 248 -16.95 -7.32 -3.49
CA ARG A 248 -17.63 -7.26 -2.19
C ARG A 248 -19.01 -7.92 -2.26
N ASP A 249 -19.78 -7.60 -3.30
CA ASP A 249 -21.09 -8.20 -3.53
C ASP A 249 -20.97 -9.73 -3.69
N ALA A 250 -19.96 -10.23 -4.42
CA ALA A 250 -19.71 -11.65 -4.58
C ALA A 250 -19.33 -12.35 -3.27
N VAL A 251 -18.43 -11.74 -2.47
CA VAL A 251 -18.02 -12.27 -1.15
C VAL A 251 -19.21 -12.33 -0.20
N HIS A 252 -20.03 -11.28 -0.15
CA HIS A 252 -21.24 -11.25 0.67
C HIS A 252 -22.28 -12.27 0.22
N LYS A 253 -22.53 -12.38 -1.09
CA LYS A 253 -23.49 -13.33 -1.65
C LYS A 253 -23.20 -14.77 -1.22
N TRP A 254 -21.94 -15.13 -1.17
CA TRP A 254 -21.51 -16.48 -0.82
C TRP A 254 -21.11 -16.64 0.64
N ASN A 255 -21.33 -15.62 1.46
CA ASN A 255 -20.87 -15.57 2.86
C ASN A 255 -19.43 -16.10 2.98
N ALA A 256 -18.57 -15.68 2.05
CA ALA A 256 -17.20 -16.15 1.97
C ALA A 256 -16.30 -15.42 2.97
N GLN A 257 -15.24 -16.08 3.40
CA GLN A 257 -14.29 -15.50 4.35
C GLN A 257 -13.54 -14.31 3.73
N SER A 258 -13.14 -14.43 2.47
CA SER A 258 -12.38 -13.39 1.77
C SER A 258 -12.46 -13.56 0.26
N GLY A 259 -12.01 -12.55 -0.47
CA GLY A 259 -11.86 -12.60 -1.91
C GLY A 259 -10.82 -11.62 -2.41
N CYS A 260 -10.35 -11.83 -3.64
CA CYS A 260 -9.58 -10.84 -4.36
C CYS A 260 -9.90 -10.86 -5.86
N ALA A 261 -9.69 -9.72 -6.51
CA ALA A 261 -9.84 -9.58 -7.95
C ALA A 261 -8.71 -8.72 -8.52
N LEU A 262 -8.31 -9.02 -9.75
CA LEU A 262 -7.25 -8.34 -10.47
C LEU A 262 -7.68 -8.11 -11.92
N VAL A 263 -7.41 -6.93 -12.45
CA VAL A 263 -7.50 -6.59 -13.88
C VAL A 263 -6.13 -6.16 -14.37
N LEU A 264 -5.63 -6.85 -15.38
CA LEU A 264 -4.30 -6.67 -15.95
C LEU A 264 -4.40 -6.44 -17.47
N ASP A 265 -3.67 -5.45 -18.01
CA ASP A 265 -3.44 -5.34 -19.45
C ASP A 265 -2.37 -6.36 -19.87
N PRO A 266 -2.69 -7.35 -20.71
CA PRO A 266 -1.76 -8.40 -21.11
C PRO A 266 -0.59 -7.89 -21.97
N ASN A 267 -0.72 -6.74 -22.63
CA ASN A 267 0.27 -6.22 -23.58
C ASN A 267 1.29 -5.28 -22.91
N SER A 268 0.86 -4.55 -21.88
CA SER A 268 1.72 -3.61 -21.16
C SER A 268 2.18 -4.12 -19.78
N GLY A 269 1.49 -5.12 -19.21
CA GLY A 269 1.70 -5.57 -17.84
C GLY A 269 1.12 -4.63 -16.79
N GLU A 270 0.35 -3.60 -17.18
CA GLU A 270 -0.28 -2.66 -16.26
C GLU A 270 -1.35 -3.31 -15.40
N VAL A 271 -1.24 -3.14 -14.09
CA VAL A 271 -2.30 -3.48 -13.14
C VAL A 271 -3.31 -2.32 -13.13
N LEU A 272 -4.48 -2.56 -13.72
CA LEU A 272 -5.51 -1.54 -13.89
C LEU A 272 -6.48 -1.46 -12.70
N ALA A 273 -6.70 -2.59 -12.03
CA ALA A 273 -7.45 -2.68 -10.79
C ALA A 273 -6.98 -3.87 -9.96
N LEU A 274 -6.92 -3.70 -8.65
CA LEU A 274 -6.55 -4.71 -7.68
C LEU A 274 -7.41 -4.54 -6.43
N ALA A 275 -8.30 -5.48 -6.18
CA ALA A 275 -9.28 -5.43 -5.10
C ALA A 275 -9.12 -6.59 -4.12
N ASN A 276 -9.33 -6.32 -2.84
CA ASN A 276 -9.32 -7.29 -1.76
C ASN A 276 -10.55 -7.13 -0.87
N VAL A 277 -11.06 -8.23 -0.32
CA VAL A 277 -12.12 -8.26 0.69
C VAL A 277 -11.72 -9.26 1.77
N PRO A 278 -11.78 -8.90 3.07
CA PRO A 278 -12.14 -7.59 3.60
C PRO A 278 -11.15 -6.49 3.19
N ASP A 279 -11.65 -5.27 3.15
CA ASP A 279 -10.91 -4.03 2.93
C ASP A 279 -10.97 -3.12 4.17
N TYR A 280 -10.25 -2.00 4.14
CA TYR A 280 -10.25 -1.03 5.24
C TYR A 280 -10.25 0.41 4.73
N ASP A 281 -10.62 1.34 5.61
CA ASP A 281 -10.43 2.77 5.33
C ASP A 281 -9.01 3.17 5.73
N VAL A 282 -8.25 3.69 4.77
CA VAL A 282 -6.85 4.13 5.01
C VAL A 282 -6.76 5.18 6.11
N ARG A 283 -7.79 6.01 6.28
CA ARG A 283 -7.85 7.05 7.32
C ARG A 283 -7.97 6.46 8.74
N GLU A 284 -8.44 5.21 8.84
CA GLU A 284 -8.66 4.47 10.08
C GLU A 284 -7.75 3.24 10.20
N TYR A 285 -6.57 3.26 9.54
CA TYR A 285 -5.67 2.11 9.45
C TYR A 285 -5.30 1.51 10.81
N ALA A 286 -5.21 2.34 11.85
CA ALA A 286 -4.83 1.90 13.19
C ALA A 286 -5.87 0.96 13.84
N SER A 287 -7.15 1.07 13.45
CA SER A 287 -8.24 0.19 13.89
C SER A 287 -8.47 -1.01 12.97
N ALA A 288 -7.86 -1.00 11.77
CA ALA A 288 -8.03 -2.06 10.80
C ALA A 288 -7.28 -3.34 11.21
N SER A 289 -7.95 -4.48 11.07
CA SER A 289 -7.30 -5.77 11.34
C SER A 289 -6.17 -6.05 10.33
N PRO A 290 -5.13 -6.80 10.72
CA PRO A 290 -4.07 -7.21 9.78
C PRO A 290 -4.62 -7.96 8.56
N ASP A 291 -5.72 -8.70 8.73
CA ASP A 291 -6.38 -9.42 7.64
C ASP A 291 -7.05 -8.50 6.63
N ALA A 292 -7.65 -7.38 7.07
CA ALA A 292 -8.25 -6.39 6.19
C ALA A 292 -7.19 -5.57 5.40
N ARG A 293 -5.99 -5.37 5.97
CA ARG A 293 -4.89 -4.66 5.34
C ARG A 293 -4.12 -5.51 4.31
N ARG A 294 -4.29 -6.83 4.38
CA ARG A 294 -3.53 -7.80 3.59
C ARG A 294 -3.85 -7.68 2.08
N ASP A 295 -2.84 -7.48 1.26
CA ASP A 295 -2.98 -7.58 -0.19
C ASP A 295 -2.91 -9.05 -0.65
N ARG A 296 -4.09 -9.66 -0.79
CA ARG A 296 -4.24 -11.07 -1.15
C ARG A 296 -3.80 -11.39 -2.58
N VAL A 297 -3.71 -10.39 -3.44
CA VAL A 297 -3.32 -10.59 -4.84
C VAL A 297 -1.83 -10.90 -4.95
N VAL A 298 -1.00 -10.27 -4.12
CA VAL A 298 0.47 -10.45 -4.14
C VAL A 298 0.98 -11.32 -3.00
N MET A 299 0.26 -11.41 -1.87
CA MET A 299 0.74 -12.09 -0.66
C MET A 299 0.21 -13.52 -0.49
N ASP A 300 -1.02 -13.81 -0.94
CA ASP A 300 -1.66 -15.11 -0.73
C ASP A 300 -1.27 -16.12 -1.78
N ALA A 301 -0.34 -17.00 -1.44
CA ALA A 301 -0.06 -18.17 -2.26
C ALA A 301 -1.10 -19.27 -1.98
N TYR A 302 -1.62 -19.88 -3.04
CA TYR A 302 -2.61 -20.96 -2.96
C TYR A 302 -2.37 -21.97 -4.08
N GLU A 303 -2.89 -23.17 -3.92
CA GLU A 303 -2.89 -24.16 -5.00
C GLU A 303 -3.85 -23.72 -6.12
N PRO A 304 -3.37 -23.50 -7.36
CA PRO A 304 -4.18 -22.92 -8.43
C PRO A 304 -5.28 -23.89 -8.94
N GLY A 305 -5.17 -25.16 -8.62
CA GLY A 305 -6.09 -26.18 -9.09
C GLY A 305 -6.23 -26.19 -10.61
N SER A 306 -7.44 -26.41 -11.11
CA SER A 306 -7.72 -26.55 -12.54
C SER A 306 -7.33 -25.37 -13.42
N THR A 307 -7.08 -24.18 -12.87
CA THR A 307 -6.56 -23.07 -13.67
C THR A 307 -5.13 -23.34 -14.17
N PHE A 308 -4.40 -24.21 -13.50
CA PHE A 308 -3.04 -24.60 -13.87
C PHE A 308 -2.98 -25.59 -15.06
N LYS A 309 -4.07 -26.30 -15.38
CA LYS A 309 -4.14 -27.18 -16.54
C LYS A 309 -3.76 -26.50 -17.85
N LEU A 310 -3.97 -25.19 -17.91
CA LEU A 310 -3.56 -24.39 -19.06
C LEU A 310 -2.03 -24.36 -19.23
N ILE A 311 -1.27 -24.36 -18.15
CA ILE A 311 0.19 -24.40 -18.19
C ILE A 311 0.68 -25.78 -18.63
N THR A 312 0.01 -26.85 -18.18
CA THR A 312 0.25 -28.22 -18.65
C THR A 312 0.00 -28.36 -20.16
N ALA A 313 -1.13 -27.82 -20.63
CA ALA A 313 -1.46 -27.79 -22.06
C ALA A 313 -0.45 -26.94 -22.86
N ALA A 314 0.00 -25.82 -22.30
CA ALA A 314 1.04 -24.98 -22.90
C ALA A 314 2.36 -25.76 -23.07
N ALA A 315 2.80 -26.44 -22.00
CA ALA A 315 3.99 -27.27 -22.02
C ALA A 315 3.88 -28.39 -23.08
N ALA A 316 2.73 -29.02 -23.15
CA ALA A 316 2.45 -30.14 -24.07
C ALA A 316 2.51 -29.71 -25.54
N LEU A 317 1.82 -28.64 -25.88
CA LEU A 317 1.76 -28.12 -27.26
C LEU A 317 3.11 -27.48 -27.68
N ASP A 318 3.72 -26.70 -26.81
CA ASP A 318 4.94 -25.94 -27.16
C ASP A 318 6.18 -26.84 -27.29
N SER A 319 6.22 -27.96 -26.54
CA SER A 319 7.25 -28.97 -26.69
C SER A 319 7.09 -29.86 -27.94
N GLY A 320 5.94 -29.79 -28.63
CA GLY A 320 5.62 -30.65 -29.76
C GLY A 320 5.33 -32.12 -29.41
N LYS A 321 5.37 -32.50 -28.12
CA LYS A 321 5.06 -33.86 -27.67
C LYS A 321 3.60 -34.21 -27.77
N VAL A 322 2.73 -33.20 -27.76
CA VAL A 322 1.27 -33.31 -27.94
C VAL A 322 0.84 -32.36 -29.05
N THR A 323 -0.05 -32.79 -29.88
CA THR A 323 -0.70 -31.99 -30.95
C THR A 323 -2.18 -31.79 -30.61
N PRO A 324 -2.87 -30.83 -31.24
CA PRO A 324 -4.32 -30.70 -31.10
C PRO A 324 -5.12 -31.96 -31.44
N GLN A 325 -4.56 -32.86 -32.24
CA GLN A 325 -5.19 -34.11 -32.70
C GLN A 325 -4.86 -35.31 -31.80
N THR A 326 -3.90 -35.16 -30.87
CA THR A 326 -3.54 -36.25 -29.96
C THR A 326 -4.72 -36.62 -29.08
N GLN A 327 -5.02 -37.93 -29.03
CA GLN A 327 -6.10 -38.49 -28.23
C GLN A 327 -5.54 -39.11 -26.94
N PHE A 328 -6.25 -38.89 -25.85
CA PHE A 328 -6.02 -39.50 -24.55
C PHE A 328 -7.20 -40.42 -24.21
N ALA A 329 -6.97 -41.42 -23.39
CA ALA A 329 -8.05 -42.29 -22.97
C ALA A 329 -9.01 -41.52 -22.04
N ALA A 330 -10.28 -41.48 -22.35
CA ALA A 330 -11.29 -40.90 -21.47
C ALA A 330 -11.56 -41.83 -20.29
N ARG A 331 -11.03 -41.49 -19.10
CA ARG A 331 -11.13 -42.31 -17.89
C ARG A 331 -11.61 -41.46 -16.73
N ASP A 332 -12.39 -42.07 -15.83
CA ASP A 332 -12.83 -41.43 -14.57
C ASP A 332 -11.77 -41.47 -13.49
N GLN A 333 -10.82 -42.42 -13.56
CA GLN A 333 -9.77 -42.58 -12.57
C GLN A 333 -8.42 -43.02 -13.16
N LEU A 334 -7.33 -42.65 -12.50
CA LEU A 334 -5.96 -43.02 -12.84
C LEU A 334 -5.16 -43.28 -11.56
N THR A 335 -4.57 -44.46 -11.41
CA THR A 335 -3.73 -44.78 -10.25
C THR A 335 -2.27 -44.65 -10.63
N VAL A 336 -1.54 -43.78 -9.90
CA VAL A 336 -0.10 -43.54 -10.05
C VAL A 336 0.55 -43.44 -8.69
N GLY A 337 1.66 -44.17 -8.50
CA GLY A 337 2.43 -44.13 -7.24
C GLY A 337 1.61 -44.51 -6.00
N GLY A 338 0.64 -45.44 -6.15
CA GLY A 338 -0.24 -45.88 -5.06
C GLY A 338 -1.36 -44.92 -4.68
N ARG A 339 -1.53 -43.81 -5.43
CA ARG A 339 -2.66 -42.87 -5.27
C ARG A 339 -3.57 -42.89 -6.47
N THR A 340 -4.86 -42.86 -6.25
CA THR A 340 -5.88 -42.76 -7.31
C THR A 340 -6.33 -41.32 -7.47
N ILE A 341 -6.24 -40.80 -8.69
CA ILE A 341 -6.71 -39.51 -9.13
C ILE A 341 -8.09 -39.69 -9.73
N HIS A 342 -9.06 -38.86 -9.37
CA HIS A 342 -10.41 -38.86 -9.87
C HIS A 342 -10.73 -37.54 -10.60
N ASN A 343 -11.68 -37.57 -11.52
CA ASN A 343 -12.31 -36.35 -12.01
C ASN A 343 -13.18 -35.71 -10.90
N ALA A 344 -13.55 -34.43 -11.04
CA ALA A 344 -14.33 -33.72 -10.02
C ALA A 344 -15.78 -34.25 -9.91
N GLU A 345 -16.31 -34.86 -10.95
CA GLU A 345 -17.63 -35.46 -11.00
C GLU A 345 -17.46 -36.95 -11.31
N ASP A 346 -17.90 -37.83 -10.41
CA ASP A 346 -17.86 -39.26 -10.59
C ASP A 346 -18.87 -39.69 -11.70
N GLY A 347 -18.44 -40.59 -12.58
CA GLY A 347 -19.29 -41.14 -13.62
C GLY A 347 -19.62 -40.21 -14.78
N PHE A 348 -18.95 -39.04 -14.88
CA PHE A 348 -19.16 -38.07 -15.96
C PHE A 348 -18.88 -38.66 -17.33
N LEU A 349 -17.91 -39.58 -17.44
CA LEU A 349 -17.55 -40.28 -18.68
C LEU A 349 -18.28 -41.62 -18.85
N ALA A 350 -19.11 -42.07 -17.90
CA ALA A 350 -19.85 -43.30 -17.98
C ALA A 350 -20.86 -43.24 -19.16
N GLY A 351 -20.51 -43.91 -20.27
CA GLY A 351 -21.32 -43.94 -21.48
C GLY A 351 -21.02 -42.91 -22.56
N SER A 352 -20.01 -42.04 -22.36
CA SER A 352 -19.52 -41.07 -23.35
C SER A 352 -18.24 -41.56 -24.05
N ALA A 353 -17.63 -40.72 -24.88
CA ALA A 353 -16.52 -41.04 -25.78
C ALA A 353 -15.40 -41.88 -25.12
N SER A 354 -14.84 -42.84 -25.89
CA SER A 354 -13.69 -43.67 -25.46
C SER A 354 -12.36 -42.90 -25.40
N SER A 355 -12.31 -41.68 -25.96
CA SER A 355 -11.12 -40.83 -26.00
C SER A 355 -11.51 -39.36 -25.97
N GLU A 356 -10.58 -38.54 -25.48
CA GLU A 356 -10.69 -37.09 -25.42
C GLU A 356 -9.40 -36.43 -25.94
N ASN A 357 -9.51 -35.24 -26.51
CA ASN A 357 -8.36 -34.44 -26.92
C ASN A 357 -8.04 -33.37 -25.89
N LEU A 358 -6.93 -32.63 -26.12
CA LEU A 358 -6.48 -31.61 -25.18
C LEU A 358 -7.47 -30.44 -25.00
N GLU A 359 -8.29 -30.12 -26.04
CA GLU A 359 -9.34 -29.10 -25.92
C GLU A 359 -10.46 -29.56 -24.99
N ASP A 360 -10.87 -30.83 -25.06
CA ASP A 360 -11.91 -31.41 -24.20
C ASP A 360 -11.44 -31.47 -22.74
N ILE A 361 -10.18 -31.92 -22.51
CA ILE A 361 -9.56 -31.95 -21.18
C ILE A 361 -9.60 -30.54 -20.52
N ILE A 362 -9.31 -29.50 -21.29
CA ILE A 362 -9.33 -28.11 -20.78
C ILE A 362 -10.77 -27.63 -20.62
N ALA A 363 -11.65 -27.83 -21.60
CA ALA A 363 -13.03 -27.33 -21.61
C ALA A 363 -13.86 -27.94 -20.48
N LEU A 364 -13.75 -29.23 -20.27
CA LEU A 364 -14.49 -30.01 -19.28
C LEU A 364 -13.73 -30.14 -17.95
N SER A 365 -12.48 -29.70 -17.95
CA SER A 365 -11.65 -29.67 -16.74
C SER A 365 -11.32 -31.06 -16.15
N HIS A 366 -11.08 -32.06 -16.97
CA HIS A 366 -10.77 -33.41 -16.52
C HIS A 366 -9.39 -33.47 -15.82
N ASN A 367 -9.34 -34.02 -14.60
CA ASN A 367 -8.11 -34.18 -13.83
C ASN A 367 -7.26 -35.33 -14.37
N VAL A 368 -7.92 -36.44 -14.70
CA VAL A 368 -7.29 -37.66 -15.23
C VAL A 368 -6.60 -37.37 -16.54
N GLY A 369 -7.30 -36.72 -17.50
CA GLY A 369 -6.73 -36.34 -18.77
C GLY A 369 -5.54 -35.38 -18.61
N ALA A 370 -5.63 -34.40 -17.71
CA ALA A 370 -4.52 -33.49 -17.43
C ALA A 370 -3.30 -34.24 -16.85
N ALA A 371 -3.52 -35.21 -15.96
CA ALA A 371 -2.45 -36.05 -15.41
C ALA A 371 -1.79 -36.90 -16.50
N GLU A 372 -2.56 -37.48 -17.41
CA GLU A 372 -2.04 -38.24 -18.56
C GLU A 372 -1.22 -37.37 -19.52
N VAL A 373 -1.66 -36.13 -19.77
CA VAL A 373 -0.87 -35.13 -20.53
C VAL A 373 0.46 -34.87 -19.83
N GLY A 374 0.44 -34.65 -18.51
CA GLY A 374 1.65 -34.44 -17.73
C GLY A 374 2.64 -35.60 -17.80
N LEU A 375 2.12 -36.84 -17.64
CA LEU A 375 2.93 -38.06 -17.78
C LEU A 375 3.53 -38.21 -19.17
N THR A 376 2.79 -37.84 -20.21
CA THR A 376 3.24 -37.86 -21.62
C THR A 376 4.40 -36.88 -21.86
N ILE A 377 4.32 -35.67 -21.32
CA ILE A 377 5.39 -34.66 -21.54
C ILE A 377 6.61 -34.89 -20.63
N GLY A 378 6.42 -35.48 -19.45
CA GLY A 378 7.46 -35.79 -18.50
C GLY A 378 7.87 -34.61 -17.62
N ARG A 379 8.57 -34.93 -16.50
CA ARG A 379 8.88 -33.98 -15.43
C ARG A 379 9.72 -32.78 -15.85
N HIS A 380 10.72 -32.98 -16.68
CA HIS A 380 11.60 -31.91 -17.15
C HIS A 380 10.86 -30.87 -17.97
N THR A 381 10.07 -31.31 -18.97
CA THR A 381 9.26 -30.41 -19.80
C THR A 381 8.26 -29.60 -18.98
N MET A 382 7.61 -30.24 -18.00
CA MET A 382 6.68 -29.58 -17.11
C MET A 382 7.37 -28.53 -16.23
N TYR A 383 8.50 -28.89 -15.60
CA TYR A 383 9.25 -27.97 -14.75
C TYR A 383 9.78 -26.77 -15.53
N GLU A 384 10.39 -26.99 -16.70
CA GLU A 384 10.89 -25.92 -17.56
C GLU A 384 9.77 -24.98 -18.00
N ALA A 385 8.58 -25.52 -18.34
CA ALA A 385 7.44 -24.68 -18.69
C ALA A 385 7.00 -23.83 -17.49
N MET A 386 6.89 -24.39 -16.30
CA MET A 386 6.57 -23.61 -15.09
C MET A 386 7.57 -22.46 -14.89
N ARG A 387 8.89 -22.73 -15.03
CA ARG A 387 9.92 -21.70 -14.88
C ARG A 387 9.87 -20.65 -16.00
N ARG A 388 9.56 -21.03 -17.25
CA ARG A 388 9.35 -20.09 -18.35
C ARG A 388 8.17 -19.15 -18.12
N PHE A 389 7.09 -19.63 -17.50
CA PHE A 389 5.95 -18.81 -17.08
C PHE A 389 6.22 -17.99 -15.80
N GLY A 390 7.38 -18.17 -15.16
CA GLY A 390 7.79 -17.42 -13.99
C GLY A 390 7.19 -17.89 -12.67
N PHE A 391 6.67 -19.12 -12.60
CA PHE A 391 6.23 -19.68 -11.32
C PHE A 391 7.41 -19.97 -10.40
N GLY A 392 7.27 -19.58 -9.14
CA GLY A 392 8.33 -19.65 -8.14
C GLY A 392 9.30 -18.46 -8.18
N ASP A 393 9.05 -17.44 -9.03
CA ASP A 393 9.78 -16.16 -9.07
C ASP A 393 8.89 -15.03 -8.56
N TYR A 394 9.51 -13.99 -7.99
CA TYR A 394 8.82 -12.73 -7.74
C TYR A 394 8.39 -12.09 -9.06
N THR A 395 7.20 -11.50 -9.09
CA THR A 395 6.73 -10.78 -10.27
C THR A 395 7.31 -9.38 -10.36
N ASN A 396 7.78 -8.84 -9.23
CA ASN A 396 8.32 -7.49 -9.09
C ASN A 396 7.31 -6.40 -9.53
N VAL A 397 6.04 -6.60 -9.18
CA VAL A 397 4.95 -5.67 -9.52
C VAL A 397 5.11 -4.29 -8.88
N GLY A 398 5.92 -4.18 -7.84
CA GLY A 398 6.18 -2.94 -7.11
C GLY A 398 5.31 -2.78 -5.86
N LEU A 399 4.73 -3.86 -5.35
CA LEU A 399 3.99 -3.88 -4.08
C LEU A 399 4.76 -4.69 -3.03
N PRO A 400 4.72 -4.29 -1.74
CA PRO A 400 5.44 -4.99 -0.69
C PRO A 400 4.77 -6.30 -0.30
N GLY A 401 5.54 -7.20 0.32
CA GLY A 401 5.03 -8.47 0.82
C GLY A 401 4.73 -9.51 -0.26
N GLU A 402 5.20 -9.31 -1.48
CA GLU A 402 5.01 -10.25 -2.58
C GLU A 402 5.55 -11.64 -2.21
N ASN A 403 4.77 -12.67 -2.56
CA ASN A 403 5.11 -14.08 -2.34
C ASN A 403 5.34 -14.77 -3.69
N PRO A 404 6.49 -15.42 -3.92
CA PRO A 404 6.77 -16.09 -5.18
C PRO A 404 5.97 -17.40 -5.37
N GLY A 405 5.32 -17.89 -4.31
CA GLY A 405 4.73 -19.21 -4.28
C GLY A 405 5.76 -20.30 -4.03
N ILE A 406 5.31 -21.55 -4.16
CA ILE A 406 6.15 -22.73 -3.95
C ILE A 406 6.11 -23.60 -5.21
N VAL A 407 7.28 -23.76 -5.84
CA VAL A 407 7.49 -24.69 -6.95
C VAL A 407 8.63 -25.63 -6.55
N PRO A 408 8.33 -26.85 -6.10
CA PRO A 408 9.37 -27.81 -5.72
C PRO A 408 10.31 -28.11 -6.89
N THR A 409 11.60 -28.27 -6.61
CA THR A 409 12.58 -28.70 -7.61
C THR A 409 12.37 -30.16 -8.03
N ILE A 410 12.84 -30.53 -9.21
CA ILE A 410 12.53 -31.86 -9.81
C ILE A 410 12.99 -33.01 -8.91
N ASP A 411 14.10 -32.85 -8.19
CA ASP A 411 14.64 -33.83 -7.26
C ASP A 411 13.73 -34.07 -6.04
N GLN A 412 12.89 -33.12 -5.69
CA GLN A 412 11.88 -33.24 -4.64
C GLN A 412 10.59 -33.95 -5.10
N TRP A 413 10.45 -34.22 -6.40
CA TRP A 413 9.23 -34.80 -6.94
C TRP A 413 9.14 -36.30 -6.68
N SER A 414 8.07 -36.70 -6.02
CA SER A 414 7.67 -38.11 -5.86
C SER A 414 7.04 -38.67 -7.15
N ALA A 415 6.65 -39.92 -7.13
CA ALA A 415 5.93 -40.55 -8.24
C ALA A 415 4.58 -39.89 -8.54
N THR A 416 3.95 -39.27 -7.53
CA THR A 416 2.64 -38.61 -7.65
C THR A 416 2.75 -37.13 -7.99
N SER A 417 3.93 -36.51 -7.85
CA SER A 417 4.09 -35.05 -8.02
C SER A 417 3.74 -34.58 -9.45
N LEU A 418 4.30 -35.23 -10.47
CA LEU A 418 4.04 -34.83 -11.86
C LEU A 418 2.54 -34.88 -12.22
N PRO A 419 1.83 -35.99 -12.00
CA PRO A 419 0.40 -36.02 -12.30
C PRO A 419 -0.44 -35.03 -11.49
N THR A 420 -0.12 -34.77 -10.19
CA THR A 420 -0.88 -33.81 -9.39
C THR A 420 -0.57 -32.37 -9.77
N ILE A 421 0.68 -32.02 -10.04
CA ILE A 421 1.08 -30.70 -10.55
C ILE A 421 0.38 -30.40 -11.88
N SER A 422 0.13 -31.40 -12.71
CA SER A 422 -0.51 -31.22 -14.02
C SER A 422 -1.93 -30.65 -13.93
N PHE A 423 -2.60 -30.77 -12.79
CA PHE A 423 -3.90 -30.13 -12.54
C PHE A 423 -3.85 -29.13 -11.38
N GLY A 424 -2.64 -28.68 -10.97
CA GLY A 424 -2.42 -27.56 -10.09
C GLY A 424 -2.43 -27.87 -8.59
N HIS A 425 -2.09 -29.10 -8.19
CA HIS A 425 -1.89 -29.50 -6.81
C HIS A 425 -0.41 -29.81 -6.52
N GLY A 426 0.03 -29.59 -5.28
CA GLY A 426 1.43 -29.78 -4.88
C GLY A 426 2.36 -28.63 -5.31
N ILE A 427 1.81 -27.52 -5.76
CA ILE A 427 2.46 -26.23 -5.97
C ILE A 427 1.59 -25.12 -5.39
N SER A 428 2.18 -23.98 -5.09
CA SER A 428 1.39 -22.79 -4.76
C SER A 428 1.84 -21.59 -5.59
N THR A 429 0.90 -20.69 -5.90
CA THR A 429 1.14 -19.47 -6.67
C THR A 429 0.24 -18.35 -6.18
N THR A 430 0.66 -17.11 -6.36
CA THR A 430 -0.17 -15.96 -6.07
C THR A 430 -1.11 -15.62 -7.23
N PRO A 431 -2.23 -14.94 -6.97
CA PRO A 431 -3.12 -14.45 -8.02
C PRO A 431 -2.41 -13.64 -9.11
N ILE A 432 -1.46 -12.76 -8.73
CA ILE A 432 -0.70 -11.94 -9.70
C ILE A 432 0.20 -12.80 -10.60
N ALA A 433 0.88 -13.81 -10.05
CA ALA A 433 1.75 -14.69 -10.84
C ALA A 433 0.91 -15.55 -11.82
N LEU A 434 -0.25 -16.03 -11.40
CA LEU A 434 -1.17 -16.74 -12.26
C LEU A 434 -1.72 -15.84 -13.37
N ALA A 435 -2.11 -14.60 -13.04
CA ALA A 435 -2.61 -13.62 -14.02
C ALA A 435 -1.53 -13.25 -15.04
N ARG A 436 -0.27 -13.09 -14.63
CA ARG A 436 0.88 -12.88 -15.52
C ARG A 436 1.04 -14.02 -16.52
N ALA A 437 0.89 -15.27 -16.07
CA ALA A 437 0.97 -16.44 -16.95
C ALA A 437 -0.17 -16.47 -17.97
N TYR A 438 -1.41 -16.12 -17.57
CA TYR A 438 -2.54 -15.99 -18.50
C TYR A 438 -2.36 -14.81 -19.46
N ALA A 439 -1.77 -13.71 -19.00
CA ALA A 439 -1.42 -12.57 -19.85
C ALA A 439 -0.45 -12.97 -20.96
N ALA A 440 0.54 -13.83 -20.66
CA ALA A 440 1.46 -14.35 -21.67
C ALA A 440 0.70 -15.17 -22.75
N ILE A 441 -0.33 -15.92 -22.38
CA ILE A 441 -1.15 -16.63 -23.37
C ILE A 441 -2.02 -15.66 -24.17
N ALA A 442 -2.56 -14.65 -23.51
CA ALA A 442 -3.41 -13.64 -24.11
C ALA A 442 -2.68 -12.81 -25.17
N ASN A 443 -1.43 -12.44 -24.94
CA ASN A 443 -0.61 -11.54 -25.79
C ASN A 443 0.28 -12.26 -26.82
N GLY A 444 0.09 -13.58 -27.03
CA GLY A 444 0.86 -14.33 -28.04
C GLY A 444 2.20 -14.89 -27.52
N GLY A 445 2.34 -15.11 -26.24
CA GLY A 445 3.42 -15.88 -25.60
C GLY A 445 4.52 -15.08 -24.94
N LEU A 446 4.34 -13.78 -24.75
CA LEU A 446 5.31 -12.88 -24.10
C LEU A 446 5.01 -12.75 -22.61
N LEU A 447 5.94 -13.11 -21.75
CA LEU A 447 5.84 -12.88 -20.31
C LEU A 447 6.22 -11.43 -20.02
N MET A 448 5.20 -10.62 -19.69
CA MET A 448 5.37 -9.23 -19.32
C MET A 448 5.63 -9.12 -17.82
N ARG A 449 6.44 -8.14 -17.40
CA ARG A 449 6.54 -7.76 -15.99
C ARG A 449 5.27 -7.00 -15.59
N PRO A 450 4.49 -7.47 -14.60
CA PRO A 450 3.41 -6.68 -14.06
C PRO A 450 3.95 -5.41 -13.40
N ARG A 451 3.22 -4.32 -13.48
CA ARG A 451 3.63 -3.05 -12.88
C ARG A 451 2.45 -2.26 -12.33
N ILE A 452 2.70 -1.59 -11.21
CA ILE A 452 1.74 -0.69 -10.57
C ILE A 452 2.09 0.78 -10.80
N LEU A 453 3.36 1.08 -11.12
CA LEU A 453 3.86 2.44 -11.33
C LEU A 453 3.89 2.77 -12.81
N SER A 454 3.29 3.91 -13.20
CA SER A 454 3.23 4.45 -14.56
C SER A 454 4.28 5.52 -14.78
N ALA A 455 4.34 6.54 -13.89
CA ALA A 455 5.26 7.66 -14.06
C ALA A 455 5.71 8.28 -12.73
N LEU A 456 6.82 9.01 -12.80
CA LEU A 456 7.28 9.92 -11.76
C LEU A 456 7.03 11.36 -12.21
N ILE A 457 6.55 12.19 -11.28
CA ILE A 457 6.19 13.59 -11.51
C ILE A 457 6.97 14.42 -10.48
N ASP A 458 7.63 15.52 -10.93
CA ASP A 458 8.35 16.42 -10.03
C ASP A 458 7.43 17.32 -9.22
N GLY A 459 8.02 18.18 -8.38
CA GLY A 459 7.28 19.15 -7.57
C GLY A 459 6.60 20.24 -8.38
N GLU A 460 6.93 20.41 -9.65
CA GLU A 460 6.37 21.38 -10.59
C GLU A 460 5.24 20.78 -11.45
N GLY A 461 5.03 19.47 -11.36
CA GLY A 461 4.00 18.74 -12.10
C GLY A 461 4.45 18.18 -13.45
N HIS A 462 5.75 18.21 -13.76
CA HIS A 462 6.28 17.63 -14.99
C HIS A 462 6.60 16.14 -14.81
N THR A 463 6.26 15.33 -15.81
CA THR A 463 6.68 13.93 -15.84
C THR A 463 8.18 13.84 -16.09
N VAL A 464 8.94 13.40 -15.07
CA VAL A 464 10.40 13.22 -15.15
C VAL A 464 10.80 11.83 -15.63
N TYR A 465 9.93 10.86 -15.43
CA TYR A 465 10.16 9.50 -15.92
C TYR A 465 8.83 8.77 -16.16
N ARG A 466 8.74 8.02 -17.27
CA ARG A 466 7.60 7.17 -17.59
C ARG A 466 8.08 5.74 -17.81
N TYR A 467 7.48 4.81 -17.07
CA TYR A 467 7.82 3.39 -17.16
C TYR A 467 7.27 2.78 -18.43
N ALA A 468 8.13 2.19 -19.23
CA ALA A 468 7.73 1.45 -20.42
C ALA A 468 7.34 0.00 -20.09
N PRO A 469 6.49 -0.64 -20.92
CA PRO A 469 6.26 -2.08 -20.82
C PRO A 469 7.55 -2.87 -20.94
N GLU A 470 7.73 -3.88 -20.07
CA GLU A 470 8.92 -4.72 -20.05
C GLU A 470 8.56 -6.18 -20.37
N ILE A 471 9.19 -6.71 -21.42
CA ILE A 471 9.11 -8.13 -21.77
C ILE A 471 10.22 -8.85 -21.05
N GLU A 472 9.92 -9.71 -20.09
CA GLU A 472 10.93 -10.52 -19.42
C GLU A 472 11.49 -11.60 -20.35
N ARG A 473 10.59 -12.33 -21.03
CA ARG A 473 10.93 -13.42 -21.95
C ARG A 473 9.73 -13.88 -22.76
N ARG A 474 10.00 -14.74 -23.75
CA ARG A 474 8.94 -15.53 -24.41
C ARG A 474 8.70 -16.81 -23.63
N ALA A 475 7.50 -17.00 -23.10
CA ALA A 475 7.12 -18.21 -22.37
C ALA A 475 6.74 -19.36 -23.31
N ILE A 476 6.00 -19.06 -24.39
CA ILE A 476 5.55 -20.02 -25.41
C ILE A 476 5.53 -19.38 -26.80
N SER A 477 5.40 -20.20 -27.83
CA SER A 477 5.23 -19.73 -29.21
C SER A 477 3.87 -19.06 -29.40
N SER A 478 3.79 -18.14 -30.38
CA SER A 478 2.52 -17.48 -30.75
C SER A 478 1.48 -18.48 -31.27
N LYS A 479 1.92 -19.55 -31.92
CA LYS A 479 1.06 -20.64 -32.40
C LYS A 479 0.42 -21.38 -31.23
N THR A 480 1.21 -21.74 -30.21
CA THR A 480 0.71 -22.38 -28.98
C THR A 480 -0.28 -21.45 -28.26
N ALA A 481 0.07 -20.17 -28.10
CA ALA A 481 -0.81 -19.18 -27.48
C ALA A 481 -2.16 -19.06 -28.21
N ALA A 482 -2.16 -19.00 -29.54
CA ALA A 482 -3.40 -18.93 -30.33
C ALA A 482 -4.28 -20.20 -30.14
N THR A 483 -3.65 -21.37 -30.06
CA THR A 483 -4.36 -22.64 -29.83
C THR A 483 -5.00 -22.63 -28.42
N LEU A 484 -4.27 -22.21 -27.40
CA LEU A 484 -4.76 -22.15 -26.02
C LEU A 484 -5.88 -21.13 -25.83
N ARG A 485 -5.84 -19.98 -26.53
CA ARG A 485 -6.96 -19.02 -26.51
C ARG A 485 -8.26 -19.66 -27.01
N ARG A 486 -8.18 -20.49 -28.08
CA ARG A 486 -9.34 -21.24 -28.58
C ARG A 486 -9.85 -22.24 -27.55
N TYR A 487 -8.96 -23.00 -26.87
CA TYR A 487 -9.36 -23.95 -25.82
C TYR A 487 -10.04 -23.26 -24.64
N LEU A 488 -9.49 -22.09 -24.20
CA LEU A 488 -10.12 -21.30 -23.15
C LEU A 488 -11.49 -20.73 -23.56
N ARG A 489 -11.69 -20.44 -24.85
CA ARG A 489 -13.02 -20.08 -25.36
C ARG A 489 -13.99 -21.24 -25.25
N ALA A 490 -13.55 -22.49 -25.54
CA ALA A 490 -14.37 -23.68 -25.37
C ALA A 490 -14.85 -23.90 -23.92
N VAL A 491 -14.01 -23.54 -22.92
CA VAL A 491 -14.43 -23.55 -21.50
C VAL A 491 -15.68 -22.70 -21.26
N VAL A 492 -15.74 -21.51 -21.88
CA VAL A 492 -16.85 -20.55 -21.69
C VAL A 492 -18.07 -20.93 -22.57
N THR A 493 -17.86 -21.50 -23.74
CA THR A 493 -18.96 -21.77 -24.69
C THR A 493 -19.65 -23.11 -24.45
N ARG A 494 -18.92 -24.14 -24.02
CA ARG A 494 -19.43 -25.50 -23.83
C ARG A 494 -18.91 -26.24 -22.59
N GLY A 495 -18.02 -25.60 -21.82
CA GLY A 495 -17.36 -26.22 -20.67
C GLY A 495 -17.81 -25.65 -19.34
N THR A 496 -16.92 -25.78 -18.34
CA THR A 496 -17.19 -25.45 -16.93
C THR A 496 -17.44 -23.97 -16.65
N GLY A 497 -17.17 -23.07 -17.61
CA GLY A 497 -17.47 -21.63 -17.51
C GLY A 497 -18.85 -21.24 -18.06
N ASN A 498 -19.56 -22.16 -18.71
CA ASN A 498 -20.88 -21.91 -19.30
C ASN A 498 -22.00 -22.08 -18.26
N PRO A 499 -22.99 -21.17 -18.17
CA PRO A 499 -23.09 -19.87 -18.88
C PRO A 499 -22.47 -18.72 -18.12
N SER A 500 -21.94 -18.94 -16.91
CA SER A 500 -21.63 -17.91 -15.91
C SER A 500 -20.55 -16.92 -16.35
N ALA A 501 -19.60 -17.34 -17.21
CA ALA A 501 -18.53 -16.48 -17.72
C ALA A 501 -18.86 -15.83 -19.08
N ILE A 502 -20.08 -16.01 -19.60
CA ILE A 502 -20.50 -15.38 -20.85
C ILE A 502 -20.76 -13.90 -20.62
N VAL A 503 -20.13 -13.06 -21.42
CA VAL A 503 -20.35 -11.61 -21.43
C VAL A 503 -21.14 -11.24 -22.69
N PRO A 504 -22.40 -10.81 -22.57
CA PRO A 504 -23.21 -10.47 -23.74
C PRO A 504 -22.55 -9.40 -24.61
N GLY A 505 -22.42 -9.69 -25.91
CA GLY A 505 -21.80 -8.79 -26.87
C GLY A 505 -20.27 -8.85 -26.96
N TYR A 506 -19.62 -9.67 -26.13
CA TYR A 506 -18.17 -9.86 -26.16
C TYR A 506 -17.81 -11.33 -26.14
N THR A 507 -16.74 -11.69 -26.83
CA THR A 507 -16.18 -13.02 -26.74
C THR A 507 -15.30 -13.11 -25.50
N THR A 508 -15.48 -14.15 -24.70
CA THR A 508 -14.67 -14.40 -23.50
C THR A 508 -13.98 -15.75 -23.57
N ALA A 509 -12.83 -15.83 -22.96
CA ALA A 509 -12.05 -17.04 -22.80
C ALA A 509 -11.52 -17.10 -21.36
N GLY A 510 -11.53 -18.27 -20.73
CA GLY A 510 -11.08 -18.38 -19.34
C GLY A 510 -11.14 -19.79 -18.80
N LYS A 511 -10.80 -19.97 -17.54
CA LYS A 511 -10.77 -21.25 -16.84
C LYS A 511 -11.28 -21.12 -15.42
N THR A 512 -12.11 -22.06 -15.02
CA THR A 512 -12.54 -22.26 -13.64
C THR A 512 -11.46 -22.94 -12.82
N GLY A 513 -11.34 -22.56 -11.55
CA GLY A 513 -10.54 -23.23 -10.54
C GLY A 513 -11.39 -23.58 -9.32
N THR A 514 -11.16 -24.74 -8.76
CA THR A 514 -11.68 -25.17 -7.47
C THR A 514 -10.58 -25.97 -6.79
N ALA A 515 -10.07 -25.46 -5.69
CA ALA A 515 -9.01 -26.09 -4.93
C ALA A 515 -9.39 -26.19 -3.45
N GLN A 516 -8.98 -27.24 -2.76
CA GLN A 516 -9.09 -27.30 -1.30
C GLN A 516 -8.09 -26.35 -0.65
N VAL A 517 -8.48 -25.80 0.49
CA VAL A 517 -7.57 -24.96 1.29
C VAL A 517 -6.53 -25.86 1.94
N ALA A 518 -5.25 -25.61 1.65
CA ALA A 518 -4.13 -26.30 2.27
C ALA A 518 -3.58 -25.43 3.42
N GLU A 519 -3.58 -25.97 4.63
CA GLU A 519 -3.04 -25.31 5.83
C GLU A 519 -2.31 -26.34 6.70
N ASN A 520 -1.22 -25.93 7.34
CA ASN A 520 -0.46 -26.78 8.29
C ASN A 520 -0.05 -28.16 7.73
N GLY A 521 0.27 -28.21 6.42
CA GLY A 521 0.72 -29.44 5.75
C GLY A 521 -0.39 -30.42 5.37
N GLY A 522 -1.68 -30.04 5.46
CA GLY A 522 -2.83 -30.84 5.07
C GLY A 522 -3.94 -30.03 4.42
N TYR A 523 -4.98 -30.71 3.92
CA TYR A 523 -6.18 -30.06 3.41
C TYR A 523 -7.22 -29.89 4.51
N VAL A 524 -7.81 -28.68 4.57
CA VAL A 524 -8.90 -28.38 5.50
C VAL A 524 -10.21 -28.95 4.94
N SER A 525 -10.84 -29.86 5.67
CA SER A 525 -12.10 -30.48 5.25
C SER A 525 -13.21 -29.42 5.07
N GLY A 526 -13.90 -29.45 3.93
CA GLY A 526 -15.00 -28.54 3.62
C GLY A 526 -14.58 -27.11 3.26
N ALA A 527 -13.27 -26.78 3.29
CA ALA A 527 -12.79 -25.46 2.91
C ALA A 527 -12.23 -25.45 1.49
N TYR A 528 -12.77 -24.57 0.64
CA TYR A 528 -12.42 -24.48 -0.77
C TYR A 528 -12.11 -23.04 -1.18
N ILE A 529 -11.38 -22.92 -2.28
CA ILE A 529 -11.16 -21.68 -3.02
C ILE A 529 -11.78 -21.85 -4.40
N GLY A 530 -12.82 -21.09 -4.68
CA GLY A 530 -13.40 -20.99 -6.02
C GLY A 530 -12.80 -19.82 -6.78
N SER A 531 -12.29 -20.06 -7.99
CA SER A 531 -11.68 -18.99 -8.80
C SER A 531 -12.11 -19.08 -10.26
N PHE A 532 -12.03 -17.95 -10.94
CA PHE A 532 -12.12 -17.85 -12.38
C PHE A 532 -11.07 -16.87 -12.89
N ILE A 533 -10.32 -17.28 -13.90
CA ILE A 533 -9.38 -16.41 -14.60
C ILE A 533 -9.60 -16.49 -16.09
N GLY A 534 -9.61 -15.35 -16.76
CA GLY A 534 -9.84 -15.29 -18.19
C GLY A 534 -9.48 -13.95 -18.79
N PHE A 535 -9.81 -13.78 -20.05
CA PHE A 535 -9.55 -12.53 -20.78
C PHE A 535 -10.68 -12.21 -21.76
N VAL A 536 -10.75 -10.94 -22.11
CA VAL A 536 -11.77 -10.36 -22.99
C VAL A 536 -11.16 -9.26 -23.87
N PRO A 537 -11.47 -9.20 -25.18
CA PRO A 537 -12.09 -10.23 -26.04
C PRO A 537 -11.20 -11.48 -26.18
N ALA A 538 -11.76 -12.62 -26.55
CA ALA A 538 -11.00 -13.86 -26.69
C ALA A 538 -9.97 -13.81 -27.84
N GLU A 539 -10.30 -13.16 -28.94
CA GLU A 539 -9.49 -13.09 -30.16
C GLU A 539 -8.35 -12.06 -30.06
N SER A 540 -8.63 -10.91 -29.44
CA SER A 540 -7.67 -9.81 -29.24
C SER A 540 -7.78 -9.30 -27.80
N PRO A 541 -7.19 -10.02 -26.83
CA PRO A 541 -7.34 -9.72 -25.42
C PRO A 541 -6.86 -8.32 -25.05
N LYS A 542 -7.75 -7.56 -24.39
CA LYS A 542 -7.46 -6.26 -23.80
C LYS A 542 -7.26 -6.34 -22.28
N PHE A 543 -8.01 -7.24 -21.64
CA PHE A 543 -7.95 -7.40 -20.19
C PHE A 543 -7.83 -8.87 -19.82
N VAL A 544 -6.92 -9.17 -18.92
CA VAL A 544 -6.89 -10.42 -18.15
C VAL A 544 -7.50 -10.12 -16.79
N ILE A 545 -8.48 -10.93 -16.40
CA ILE A 545 -9.24 -10.71 -15.16
C ILE A 545 -9.20 -12.01 -14.37
N LEU A 546 -8.83 -11.87 -13.08
CA LEU A 546 -8.87 -12.97 -12.12
C LEU A 546 -9.83 -12.60 -10.99
N VAL A 547 -10.69 -13.54 -10.59
CA VAL A 547 -11.51 -13.45 -9.38
C VAL A 547 -11.29 -14.73 -8.56
N LYS A 548 -10.97 -14.55 -7.27
CA LYS A 548 -10.78 -15.62 -6.29
C LYS A 548 -11.69 -15.39 -5.09
N ILE A 549 -12.50 -16.37 -4.72
CA ILE A 549 -13.38 -16.37 -3.55
C ILE A 549 -12.93 -17.50 -2.63
N ALA A 550 -12.54 -17.16 -1.40
CA ALA A 550 -12.01 -18.10 -0.43
C ALA A 550 -13.06 -18.48 0.61
N ARG A 551 -13.19 -19.78 0.86
CA ARG A 551 -14.12 -20.41 1.81
C ARG A 551 -15.57 -19.94 1.60
N PRO A 552 -16.12 -20.04 0.38
CA PRO A 552 -17.53 -19.71 0.14
C PRO A 552 -18.44 -20.75 0.81
N HIS A 553 -19.67 -20.34 1.17
CA HIS A 553 -20.71 -21.20 1.70
C HIS A 553 -21.79 -21.48 0.64
N GLY A 554 -22.34 -22.67 0.64
CA GLY A 554 -23.43 -23.08 -0.27
C GLY A 554 -22.98 -23.54 -1.65
N ALA A 555 -21.87 -23.05 -2.20
CA ALA A 555 -21.27 -23.53 -3.44
C ALA A 555 -19.75 -23.36 -3.38
N ILE A 556 -19.01 -24.28 -4.00
CA ILE A 556 -17.54 -24.30 -3.99
C ILE A 556 -16.91 -24.08 -5.36
N TYR A 557 -17.65 -24.34 -6.43
CA TYR A 557 -17.12 -24.33 -7.80
C TYR A 557 -16.88 -22.91 -8.31
N GLY A 558 -15.69 -22.66 -8.86
CA GLY A 558 -15.30 -21.35 -9.39
C GLY A 558 -16.24 -20.85 -10.51
N GLY A 559 -16.84 -21.76 -11.30
CA GLY A 559 -17.86 -21.43 -12.31
C GLY A 559 -19.16 -20.86 -11.70
N VAL A 560 -19.42 -21.11 -10.41
CA VAL A 560 -20.60 -20.62 -9.70
C VAL A 560 -20.27 -19.39 -8.85
N VAL A 561 -19.16 -19.41 -8.10
CA VAL A 561 -18.87 -18.36 -7.10
C VAL A 561 -18.05 -17.20 -7.66
N ALA A 562 -17.20 -17.44 -8.68
CA ALA A 562 -16.27 -16.43 -9.21
C ALA A 562 -16.57 -15.98 -10.66
N ALA A 563 -17.02 -16.89 -11.54
CA ALA A 563 -17.28 -16.58 -12.94
C ALA A 563 -18.33 -15.47 -13.17
N PRO A 564 -19.43 -15.35 -12.37
CA PRO A 564 -20.37 -14.25 -12.54
C PRO A 564 -19.72 -12.88 -12.26
N ALA A 565 -18.89 -12.76 -11.22
CA ALA A 565 -18.16 -11.53 -10.93
C ALA A 565 -17.13 -11.22 -12.03
N PHE A 566 -16.42 -12.22 -12.56
CA PHE A 566 -15.57 -12.04 -13.74
C PHE A 566 -16.35 -11.46 -14.92
N ALA A 567 -17.54 -12.02 -15.24
CA ALA A 567 -18.34 -11.55 -16.38
C ALA A 567 -18.82 -10.11 -16.22
N GLU A 568 -19.20 -9.70 -15.00
CA GLU A 568 -19.60 -8.32 -14.69
C GLU A 568 -18.42 -7.37 -14.82
N ILE A 569 -17.25 -7.71 -14.25
CA ILE A 569 -16.01 -6.92 -14.37
C ILE A 569 -15.60 -6.79 -15.84
N ALA A 570 -15.61 -7.92 -16.60
CA ALA A 570 -15.23 -7.95 -18.01
C ALA A 570 -16.13 -7.05 -18.86
N LYS A 571 -17.45 -7.10 -18.65
CA LYS A 571 -18.41 -6.23 -19.32
C LYS A 571 -18.11 -4.75 -19.04
N LEU A 572 -17.93 -4.42 -17.80
CA LEU A 572 -17.67 -3.05 -17.35
C LEU A 572 -16.33 -2.52 -17.90
N ALA A 573 -15.26 -3.31 -17.82
CA ALA A 573 -13.95 -2.96 -18.36
C ALA A 573 -14.00 -2.70 -19.87
N MET A 574 -14.71 -3.54 -20.63
CA MET A 574 -14.87 -3.37 -22.07
C MET A 574 -15.65 -2.11 -22.43
N MET A 575 -16.73 -1.83 -21.69
CA MET A 575 -17.53 -0.60 -21.90
C MET A 575 -16.72 0.65 -21.56
N HIS A 576 -15.99 0.62 -20.44
CA HIS A 576 -15.12 1.73 -20.00
C HIS A 576 -14.00 1.99 -21.02
N ALA A 577 -13.42 0.96 -21.60
CA ALA A 577 -12.43 1.06 -22.67
C ALA A 577 -13.01 1.50 -24.03
N GLY A 578 -14.29 1.86 -24.11
CA GLY A 578 -14.95 2.29 -25.34
C GLY A 578 -15.10 1.19 -26.41
N VAL A 579 -14.97 -0.08 -26.04
CA VAL A 579 -15.13 -1.18 -26.97
C VAL A 579 -16.62 -1.50 -27.10
N MET A 580 -17.18 -1.25 -28.29
CA MET A 580 -18.60 -1.51 -28.53
C MET A 580 -18.91 -3.01 -28.56
N PRO A 581 -19.99 -3.46 -27.89
CA PRO A 581 -20.42 -4.85 -27.97
C PRO A 581 -20.82 -5.21 -29.41
N ALA A 582 -20.49 -6.43 -29.83
CA ALA A 582 -21.00 -6.95 -31.09
C ALA A 582 -22.53 -6.97 -31.05
N ARG A 583 -23.18 -6.55 -32.14
CA ARG A 583 -24.65 -6.64 -32.23
C ARG A 583 -25.07 -8.10 -32.05
N ILE A 584 -25.79 -8.41 -30.99
CA ILE A 584 -26.44 -9.72 -30.81
C ILE A 584 -27.53 -9.77 -31.91
N PRO A 585 -27.47 -10.71 -32.88
CA PRO A 585 -28.57 -10.86 -33.82
C PRO A 585 -29.85 -11.10 -33.01
N ALA A 586 -30.91 -10.35 -33.31
CA ALA A 586 -32.21 -10.56 -32.70
C ALA A 586 -32.55 -12.05 -32.81
N ARG A 587 -32.89 -12.69 -31.67
CA ARG A 587 -33.37 -14.10 -31.71
C ARG A 587 -34.44 -14.19 -32.78
N VAL A 588 -34.17 -14.92 -33.87
CA VAL A 588 -35.19 -15.29 -34.83
C VAL A 588 -36.24 -16.05 -34.04
N HIS A 589 -37.43 -15.46 -33.87
CA HIS A 589 -38.55 -16.11 -33.23
C HIS A 589 -38.81 -17.37 -34.04
N ALA A 590 -38.66 -18.53 -33.42
CA ALA A 590 -39.09 -19.78 -34.03
C ALA A 590 -40.56 -19.62 -34.46
N PRO A 591 -40.94 -19.99 -35.69
CA PRO A 591 -42.30 -19.90 -36.13
C PRO A 591 -43.17 -20.72 -35.18
N LYS A 592 -44.24 -20.13 -34.64
CA LYS A 592 -45.26 -20.84 -33.87
C LYS A 592 -45.78 -21.97 -34.78
N LEU A 593 -45.48 -23.21 -34.44
CA LEU A 593 -46.18 -24.36 -35.00
C LEU A 593 -47.68 -24.16 -34.70
N ARG A 594 -48.45 -23.92 -35.77
CA ARG A 594 -49.91 -23.97 -35.71
C ARG A 594 -50.30 -25.44 -35.48
N THR A 595 -50.95 -25.68 -34.36
CA THR A 595 -51.71 -26.91 -34.07
C THR A 595 -52.82 -27.12 -35.04
#